data_a2abb7222981fe4e04d3acf063385f09
#
_entry.id   a2abb7222981fe4e04d3acf063385f09
#
_cell.length_a   1.000
_cell.length_b   1.000
_cell.length_c   1.000
_cell.angle_alpha   90.00
_cell.angle_beta   90.00
_cell.angle_gamma   90.00
#
_symmetry.space_group_name_H-M   'P 1'
#
loop_
_entity.id
_entity.type
_entity.pdbx_description
1 polymer ?
#
loop_
_entity_poly.entity_id
_entity_poly.type
_entity_poly.pdbx_seq_one_letter_code
_entity_poly.pdbx_strand_id
1 'polypeptide(L)'
;MARIVGIDLGTTNSLVAYMKDGQPRIVPDRNGRTMVPSVVALADNGLIVGNSAKEHLTRNPERTVYSVKRFMGKGLADVQNELTHFPYHLTETGGVIRIRLGQKNYSPPQISAMILKELKLRAETYLGESITKAVITVPAYFNDSQRQATKDAGLIAGLEVLRIINEPTAAALAYGLQKNTQGTIAVYDFGGGTFDISILKLKDGIFEVLATNGDTHLGGDDLDRLLVDLFVAEIRDRHGIDNRHYPDHMQAVRLEGERAKIRLSDELKTEITIELPEDKGRFTRELTRDQLESLAISVIERTLTPCRMALKDAGLNPKDIDEVVLVGGSTRMPLVRQLVEALFGKPPHCHLNPDEVVALGAAVQADILSGGTTDMLLLDVTPLSLGIETMGGVMSSLIRRNTTIPASAKEMFTTYVDGQTGVDIHILQGERELVKDNRSLARFRLKVPPLPAGVPRIEVTFLIDANGILNVTATDMRTSQSQSIEVKPSYGLSDMEVEKMIEDSFKFAAEDIGARKLIEARLDAESLLKTTDKSLAEAGHLVAREEADAIRIALSQLSTAKDGTDFSAIRARMAELEQAAKHLNAVMLDDSLKRGLQGKKVSDVS
;
A
#
# COMPACT_ATOMS: atom_id res chain seq x y z
N MET A 1 -7.96 25.91 -7.71
CA MET A 1 -8.42 24.85 -6.78
C MET A 1 -7.20 24.11 -6.28
N ALA A 2 -7.18 23.62 -5.03
CA ALA A 2 -6.09 22.77 -4.55
C ALA A 2 -6.06 21.49 -5.40
N ARG A 3 -4.86 21.05 -5.78
CA ARG A 3 -4.66 19.84 -6.59
C ARG A 3 -5.05 18.60 -5.79
N ILE A 4 -5.71 17.65 -6.43
CA ILE A 4 -6.05 16.36 -5.86
C ILE A 4 -5.08 15.34 -6.44
N VAL A 5 -4.52 14.48 -5.61
CA VAL A 5 -3.61 13.42 -6.04
C VAL A 5 -4.30 12.06 -5.94
N GLY A 6 -3.89 11.13 -6.81
CA GLY A 6 -4.22 9.72 -6.71
C GLY A 6 -3.10 8.98 -5.99
N ILE A 7 -3.45 8.15 -5.02
CA ILE A 7 -2.47 7.37 -4.24
C ILE A 7 -2.83 5.90 -4.32
N ASP A 8 -1.87 5.10 -4.74
CA ASP A 8 -1.88 3.65 -4.55
C ASP A 8 -1.14 3.32 -3.26
N LEU A 9 -1.89 2.88 -2.24
CA LEU A 9 -1.34 2.40 -0.96
C LEU A 9 -1.16 0.89 -1.03
N GLY A 10 -0.09 0.44 -1.67
CA GLY A 10 0.18 -0.98 -1.87
C GLY A 10 0.77 -1.71 -0.66
N THR A 11 0.68 -3.04 -0.64
CA THR A 11 1.25 -3.89 0.42
C THR A 11 2.77 -3.79 0.47
N THR A 12 3.42 -3.84 -0.69
CA THR A 12 4.88 -3.85 -0.83
C THR A 12 5.43 -2.48 -1.22
N ASN A 13 4.80 -1.83 -2.19
CA ASN A 13 5.18 -0.51 -2.70
C ASN A 13 3.95 0.38 -2.80
N SER A 14 4.14 1.67 -2.61
CA SER A 14 3.11 2.70 -2.74
C SER A 14 3.55 3.77 -3.72
N LEU A 15 2.59 4.38 -4.42
CA LEU A 15 2.84 5.39 -5.44
C LEU A 15 1.86 6.56 -5.29
N VAL A 16 2.28 7.72 -5.79
CA VAL A 16 1.41 8.89 -5.91
C VAL A 16 1.46 9.42 -7.34
N ALA A 17 0.29 9.77 -7.87
CA ALA A 17 0.11 10.28 -9.21
C ALA A 17 -0.76 11.54 -9.21
N TYR A 18 -0.67 12.31 -10.30
CA TYR A 18 -1.43 13.53 -10.51
C TYR A 18 -1.79 13.70 -11.99
N MET A 19 -2.78 14.51 -12.27
CA MET A 19 -3.13 14.87 -13.66
C MET A 19 -2.31 16.09 -14.13
N LYS A 20 -1.78 15.98 -15.35
CA LYS A 20 -1.10 17.07 -16.05
C LYS A 20 -1.51 17.04 -17.54
N ASP A 21 -2.05 18.13 -18.03
CA ASP A 21 -2.43 18.30 -19.44
C ASP A 21 -3.33 17.14 -19.94
N GLY A 22 -4.33 16.74 -19.14
CA GLY A 22 -5.26 15.66 -19.44
C GLY A 22 -4.66 14.24 -19.37
N GLN A 23 -3.42 14.09 -18.88
CA GLN A 23 -2.73 12.79 -18.76
C GLN A 23 -2.31 12.52 -17.31
N PRO A 24 -2.55 11.31 -16.78
CA PRO A 24 -2.06 10.93 -15.47
C PRO A 24 -0.55 10.69 -15.51
N ARG A 25 0.15 11.13 -14.46
CA ARG A 25 1.60 11.00 -14.31
C ARG A 25 1.97 10.60 -12.90
N ILE A 26 2.93 9.68 -12.77
CA ILE A 26 3.50 9.33 -11.48
C ILE A 26 4.46 10.42 -11.02
N VAL A 27 4.49 10.68 -9.72
CA VAL A 27 5.42 11.61 -9.09
C VAL A 27 6.72 10.87 -8.74
N PRO A 28 7.86 11.19 -9.39
CA PRO A 28 9.15 10.60 -9.04
C PRO A 28 9.79 11.31 -7.83
N ASP A 29 10.74 10.64 -7.19
CA ASP A 29 11.67 11.30 -6.28
C ASP A 29 12.77 12.08 -7.04
N ARG A 30 13.69 12.72 -6.32
CA ARG A 30 14.81 13.47 -6.90
C ARG A 30 15.77 12.60 -7.73
N ASN A 31 15.74 11.27 -7.56
CA ASN A 31 16.55 10.30 -8.28
C ASN A 31 15.77 9.62 -9.42
N GLY A 32 14.55 10.07 -9.72
CA GLY A 32 13.69 9.51 -10.75
C GLY A 32 12.96 8.22 -10.34
N ARG A 33 13.00 7.79 -9.05
CA ARG A 33 12.29 6.59 -8.58
C ARG A 33 10.83 6.92 -8.35
N THR A 34 9.94 6.11 -8.90
CA THR A 34 8.49 6.30 -8.81
C THR A 34 7.90 5.61 -7.57
N MET A 35 8.37 4.42 -7.24
CA MET A 35 7.86 3.61 -6.13
C MET A 35 8.46 4.04 -4.77
N VAL A 36 7.61 3.98 -3.74
CA VAL A 36 7.99 4.09 -2.32
C VAL A 36 7.74 2.72 -1.67
N PRO A 37 8.78 2.01 -1.20
CA PRO A 37 8.55 0.82 -0.39
C PRO A 37 7.62 1.09 0.78
N SER A 38 6.59 0.27 0.97
CA SER A 38 5.63 0.37 2.08
C SER A 38 6.27 -0.17 3.39
N VAL A 39 7.40 0.43 3.76
CA VAL A 39 8.24 0.03 4.89
C VAL A 39 8.45 1.22 5.81
N VAL A 40 8.31 0.98 7.12
CA VAL A 40 8.56 1.97 8.17
C VAL A 40 9.54 1.38 9.17
N ALA A 41 10.61 2.07 9.50
CA ALA A 41 11.59 1.63 10.48
C ALA A 41 11.83 2.66 11.57
N LEU A 42 12.17 2.19 12.76
CA LEU A 42 12.66 3.02 13.84
C LEU A 42 14.20 3.00 13.83
N ALA A 43 14.78 4.05 13.27
CA ALA A 43 16.21 4.31 13.31
C ALA A 43 16.58 5.11 14.57
N ASP A 44 17.88 5.33 14.81
CA ASP A 44 18.38 6.05 15.99
C ASP A 44 17.87 7.51 16.03
N ASN A 45 17.65 8.11 14.87
CA ASN A 45 17.18 9.50 14.72
C ASN A 45 15.64 9.63 14.58
N GLY A 46 14.89 8.54 14.77
CA GLY A 46 13.43 8.54 14.69
C GLY A 46 12.87 7.61 13.61
N LEU A 47 11.61 7.83 13.27
CA LEU A 47 10.91 7.01 12.27
C LEU A 47 11.32 7.44 10.85
N ILE A 48 11.65 6.45 10.04
CA ILE A 48 11.98 6.61 8.61
C ILE A 48 11.05 5.73 7.75
N VAL A 49 10.83 6.13 6.50
CA VAL A 49 9.88 5.49 5.58
C VAL A 49 10.53 5.25 4.22
N GLY A 50 10.05 4.24 3.51
CA GLY A 50 10.41 4.00 2.12
C GLY A 50 11.79 3.35 1.95
N ASN A 51 12.57 3.85 0.99
CA ASN A 51 13.87 3.26 0.64
C ASN A 51 14.84 3.23 1.82
N SER A 52 14.91 4.32 2.61
CA SER A 52 15.75 4.37 3.81
C SER A 52 15.34 3.34 4.85
N ALA A 53 14.02 3.11 5.02
CA ALA A 53 13.52 2.09 5.93
C ALA A 53 13.79 0.66 5.41
N LYS A 54 13.73 0.45 4.09
CA LYS A 54 14.01 -0.86 3.46
C LYS A 54 15.41 -1.36 3.77
N GLU A 55 16.39 -0.48 3.93
CA GLU A 55 17.77 -0.84 4.31
C GLU A 55 17.87 -1.38 5.75
N HIS A 56 16.89 -1.08 6.60
CA HIS A 56 16.84 -1.57 7.98
C HIS A 56 16.21 -2.96 8.12
N LEU A 57 15.61 -3.53 7.07
CA LEU A 57 15.00 -4.86 7.14
C LEU A 57 15.97 -5.94 7.64
N THR A 58 17.23 -5.88 7.24
CA THR A 58 18.26 -6.82 7.67
C THR A 58 19.06 -6.35 8.89
N ARG A 59 19.14 -5.04 9.14
CA ARG A 59 19.93 -4.50 10.26
C ARG A 59 19.15 -4.48 11.58
N ASN A 60 17.86 -4.17 11.50
CA ASN A 60 16.97 -4.01 12.66
C ASN A 60 15.57 -4.57 12.34
N PRO A 61 15.43 -5.89 12.07
CA PRO A 61 14.17 -6.47 11.62
C PRO A 61 13.02 -6.28 12.60
N GLU A 62 13.25 -6.37 13.91
CA GLU A 62 12.23 -6.20 14.95
C GLU A 62 11.73 -4.75 15.07
N ARG A 63 12.50 -3.79 14.52
CA ARG A 63 12.16 -2.36 14.49
C ARG A 63 11.76 -1.88 13.10
N THR A 64 11.49 -2.80 12.17
CA THR A 64 11.17 -2.48 10.77
C THR A 64 9.88 -3.18 10.37
N VAL A 65 8.84 -2.40 10.07
CA VAL A 65 7.51 -2.86 9.71
C VAL A 65 7.34 -2.82 8.19
N TYR A 66 6.87 -3.91 7.63
CA TYR A 66 6.53 -4.07 6.22
C TYR A 66 5.21 -4.85 6.08
N SER A 67 4.61 -4.87 4.90
CA SER A 67 3.35 -5.55 4.61
C SER A 67 2.20 -5.19 5.57
N VAL A 68 2.22 -3.98 6.15
CA VAL A 68 1.25 -3.53 7.16
C VAL A 68 -0.20 -3.54 6.66
N LYS A 69 -0.41 -3.41 5.35
CA LYS A 69 -1.74 -3.46 4.71
C LYS A 69 -2.49 -4.76 5.01
N ARG A 70 -1.77 -5.87 5.25
CA ARG A 70 -2.36 -7.16 5.64
C ARG A 70 -3.09 -7.11 7.00
N PHE A 71 -2.74 -6.14 7.85
CA PHE A 71 -3.33 -5.97 9.19
C PHE A 71 -4.41 -4.89 9.26
N MET A 72 -4.65 -4.15 8.17
CA MET A 72 -5.64 -3.09 8.13
C MET A 72 -7.04 -3.61 8.43
N GLY A 73 -7.73 -3.00 9.39
CA GLY A 73 -9.10 -3.33 9.76
C GLY A 73 -9.30 -4.76 10.29
N LYS A 74 -8.26 -5.40 10.82
CA LYS A 74 -8.29 -6.78 11.35
C LYS A 74 -7.97 -6.81 12.84
N GLY A 75 -8.50 -7.83 13.54
CA GLY A 75 -8.11 -8.22 14.89
C GLY A 75 -6.99 -9.27 14.89
N LEU A 76 -6.38 -9.52 16.06
CA LEU A 76 -5.30 -10.50 16.18
C LEU A 76 -5.75 -11.92 15.82
N ALA A 77 -7.00 -12.26 16.11
CA ALA A 77 -7.60 -13.56 15.76
C ALA A 77 -7.64 -13.80 14.23
N ASP A 78 -7.83 -12.73 13.44
CA ASP A 78 -7.90 -12.81 11.96
C ASP A 78 -6.54 -13.11 11.31
N VAL A 79 -5.42 -12.92 12.05
CA VAL A 79 -4.05 -12.98 11.51
C VAL A 79 -3.14 -13.96 12.27
N GLN A 80 -3.70 -14.82 13.13
CA GLN A 80 -2.93 -15.75 13.97
C GLN A 80 -1.94 -16.61 13.17
N ASN A 81 -2.34 -17.09 12.00
CA ASN A 81 -1.51 -17.91 11.13
C ASN A 81 -0.35 -17.13 10.47
N GLU A 82 -0.42 -15.80 10.50
CA GLU A 82 0.59 -14.93 9.89
C GLU A 82 1.61 -14.41 10.91
N LEU A 83 1.30 -14.47 12.23
CA LEU A 83 2.12 -13.85 13.28
C LEU A 83 3.57 -14.34 13.30
N THR A 84 3.80 -15.62 13.01
CA THR A 84 5.13 -16.24 13.02
C THR A 84 6.02 -15.82 11.86
N HIS A 85 5.46 -15.13 10.86
CA HIS A 85 6.18 -14.74 9.65
C HIS A 85 6.78 -13.33 9.71
N PHE A 86 6.41 -12.57 10.76
CA PHE A 86 6.89 -11.20 10.92
C PHE A 86 7.85 -11.10 12.11
N PRO A 87 9.00 -10.41 11.97
CA PRO A 87 9.98 -10.28 13.04
C PRO A 87 9.57 -9.27 14.11
N TYR A 88 8.65 -8.35 13.79
CA TYR A 88 8.18 -7.33 14.72
C TYR A 88 7.04 -7.83 15.60
N HIS A 89 6.96 -7.30 16.82
CA HIS A 89 5.99 -7.73 17.81
C HIS A 89 4.60 -7.16 17.54
N LEU A 90 3.63 -8.07 17.42
CA LEU A 90 2.20 -7.77 17.31
C LEU A 90 1.52 -8.05 18.65
N THR A 91 0.71 -7.10 19.10
CA THR A 91 -0.12 -7.21 20.30
C THR A 91 -1.53 -6.75 19.98
N GLU A 92 -2.46 -6.91 20.90
CA GLU A 92 -3.82 -6.43 20.77
C GLU A 92 -4.21 -5.57 21.96
N THR A 93 -4.91 -4.47 21.69
CA THR A 93 -5.51 -3.63 22.73
C THR A 93 -6.87 -3.16 22.24
N GLY A 94 -7.93 -3.52 22.99
CA GLY A 94 -9.29 -3.14 22.62
C GLY A 94 -9.77 -3.71 21.28
N GLY A 95 -9.34 -4.93 20.91
CA GLY A 95 -9.67 -5.55 19.63
C GLY A 95 -8.84 -5.06 18.44
N VAL A 96 -7.91 -4.13 18.64
CA VAL A 96 -7.07 -3.53 17.58
C VAL A 96 -5.65 -4.08 17.65
N ILE A 97 -5.13 -4.53 16.50
CA ILE A 97 -3.71 -4.91 16.36
C ILE A 97 -2.82 -3.69 16.66
N ARG A 98 -1.80 -3.93 17.47
CA ARG A 98 -0.75 -2.96 17.78
C ARG A 98 0.61 -3.53 17.38
N ILE A 99 1.39 -2.71 16.69
CA ILE A 99 2.73 -3.02 16.22
C ILE A 99 3.71 -2.25 17.12
N ARG A 100 4.57 -2.97 17.81
CA ARG A 100 5.55 -2.35 18.70
C ARG A 100 6.78 -1.87 17.92
N LEU A 101 7.04 -0.58 17.97
CA LEU A 101 8.28 0.03 17.47
C LEU A 101 9.00 0.77 18.62
N GLY A 102 10.05 0.17 19.13
CA GLY A 102 10.75 0.65 20.31
C GLY A 102 9.86 0.62 21.56
N GLN A 103 9.59 1.80 22.15
CA GLN A 103 8.74 1.93 23.34
C GLN A 103 7.28 2.29 23.01
N LYS A 104 6.95 2.50 21.74
CA LYS A 104 5.61 2.91 21.30
C LYS A 104 4.91 1.78 20.57
N ASN A 105 3.60 1.75 20.71
CA ASN A 105 2.71 0.85 19.98
C ASN A 105 1.93 1.66 18.94
N TYR A 106 1.91 1.19 17.71
CA TYR A 106 1.21 1.82 16.59
C TYR A 106 0.15 0.89 16.04
N SER A 107 -1.01 1.42 15.64
CA SER A 107 -1.98 0.65 14.88
C SER A 107 -1.57 0.56 13.40
N PRO A 108 -2.09 -0.42 12.63
CA PRO A 108 -1.85 -0.50 11.19
C PRO A 108 -2.20 0.80 10.44
N PRO A 109 -3.33 1.51 10.72
CA PRO A 109 -3.61 2.82 10.13
C PRO A 109 -2.55 3.88 10.44
N GLN A 110 -1.98 3.89 11.65
CA GLN A 110 -0.90 4.83 11.98
C GLN A 110 0.37 4.58 11.18
N ILE A 111 0.76 3.31 11.00
CA ILE A 111 1.91 2.95 10.14
C ILE A 111 1.62 3.32 8.69
N SER A 112 0.42 3.00 8.18
CA SER A 112 0.00 3.37 6.82
C SER A 112 -0.03 4.90 6.63
N ALA A 113 -0.43 5.66 7.64
CA ALA A 113 -0.40 7.12 7.61
C ALA A 113 1.02 7.68 7.46
N MET A 114 2.05 7.02 8.01
CA MET A 114 3.44 7.43 7.80
C MET A 114 3.85 7.28 6.35
N ILE A 115 3.41 6.19 5.70
CA ILE A 115 3.66 5.97 4.27
C ILE A 115 2.93 7.04 3.44
N LEU A 116 1.67 7.32 3.76
CA LEU A 116 0.88 8.35 3.09
C LEU A 116 1.47 9.76 3.27
N LYS A 117 2.02 10.07 4.46
CA LYS A 117 2.75 11.33 4.70
C LYS A 117 3.99 11.45 3.80
N GLU A 118 4.73 10.36 3.62
CA GLU A 118 5.88 10.32 2.72
C GLU A 118 5.47 10.61 1.27
N LEU A 119 4.40 9.97 0.78
CA LEU A 119 3.86 10.18 -0.57
C LEU A 119 3.35 11.62 -0.75
N LYS A 120 2.63 12.15 0.25
CA LYS A 120 2.17 13.54 0.28
C LYS A 120 3.34 14.52 0.14
N LEU A 121 4.35 14.35 0.97
CA LEU A 121 5.51 15.23 0.97
C LEU A 121 6.33 15.13 -0.33
N ARG A 122 6.42 13.91 -0.91
CA ARG A 122 7.02 13.72 -2.24
C ARG A 122 6.25 14.52 -3.30
N ALA A 123 4.90 14.43 -3.29
CA ALA A 123 4.05 15.19 -4.21
C ALA A 123 4.21 16.71 -4.00
N GLU A 124 4.17 17.19 -2.76
CA GLU A 124 4.38 18.61 -2.42
C GLU A 124 5.74 19.13 -2.87
N THR A 125 6.79 18.32 -2.67
CA THR A 125 8.16 18.68 -3.08
C THR A 125 8.29 18.76 -4.60
N TYR A 126 7.70 17.80 -5.32
CA TYR A 126 7.78 17.72 -6.78
C TYR A 126 6.93 18.80 -7.48
N LEU A 127 5.73 19.04 -6.95
CA LEU A 127 4.76 19.97 -7.55
C LEU A 127 4.97 21.42 -7.08
N GLY A 128 5.68 21.64 -5.96
CA GLY A 128 5.91 22.96 -5.39
C GLY A 128 4.67 23.59 -4.74
N GLU A 129 3.66 22.78 -4.39
CA GLU A 129 2.40 23.23 -3.79
C GLU A 129 1.93 22.28 -2.69
N SER A 130 1.11 22.77 -1.75
CA SER A 130 0.57 21.96 -0.66
C SER A 130 -0.53 21.01 -1.19
N ILE A 131 -0.47 19.76 -0.76
CA ILE A 131 -1.43 18.72 -1.10
C ILE A 131 -2.28 18.39 0.11
N THR A 132 -3.57 18.67 0.04
CA THR A 132 -4.53 18.46 1.14
C THR A 132 -5.59 17.41 0.82
N LYS A 133 -5.74 17.03 -0.46
CA LYS A 133 -6.81 16.15 -0.94
C LYS A 133 -6.25 14.98 -1.73
N ALA A 134 -6.85 13.80 -1.53
CA ALA A 134 -6.43 12.60 -2.24
C ALA A 134 -7.60 11.67 -2.57
N VAL A 135 -7.41 10.87 -3.62
CA VAL A 135 -8.11 9.61 -3.87
C VAL A 135 -7.13 8.50 -3.48
N ILE A 136 -7.57 7.55 -2.64
CA ILE A 136 -6.71 6.45 -2.17
C ILE A 136 -7.31 5.12 -2.62
N THR A 137 -6.47 4.19 -3.10
CA THR A 137 -6.91 2.89 -3.57
C THR A 137 -6.91 1.84 -2.47
N VAL A 138 -7.81 0.86 -2.63
CA VAL A 138 -7.90 -0.33 -1.78
C VAL A 138 -8.16 -1.56 -2.65
N PRO A 139 -7.79 -2.77 -2.22
CA PRO A 139 -8.23 -3.99 -2.87
C PRO A 139 -9.75 -4.04 -3.00
N ALA A 140 -10.26 -4.58 -4.12
CA ALA A 140 -11.69 -4.62 -4.37
C ALA A 140 -12.44 -5.45 -3.32
N TYR A 141 -11.79 -6.50 -2.80
CA TYR A 141 -12.35 -7.40 -1.80
C TYR A 141 -12.14 -6.95 -0.34
N PHE A 142 -11.67 -5.70 -0.13
CA PHE A 142 -11.62 -5.11 1.21
C PHE A 142 -13.04 -4.92 1.76
N ASN A 143 -13.23 -5.37 3.00
CA ASN A 143 -14.47 -5.15 3.73
C ASN A 143 -14.57 -3.70 4.24
N ASP A 144 -15.71 -3.35 4.81
CA ASP A 144 -16.00 -2.01 5.34
C ASP A 144 -14.95 -1.56 6.38
N SER A 145 -14.55 -2.45 7.30
CA SER A 145 -13.51 -2.18 8.31
C SER A 145 -12.16 -1.79 7.72
N GLN A 146 -11.76 -2.48 6.67
CA GLN A 146 -10.48 -2.23 5.99
C GLN A 146 -10.51 -0.94 5.18
N ARG A 147 -11.66 -0.61 4.57
CA ARG A 147 -11.90 0.66 3.86
C ARG A 147 -11.85 1.84 4.82
N GLN A 148 -12.55 1.74 5.96
CA GLN A 148 -12.55 2.78 6.98
C GLN A 148 -11.13 2.98 7.56
N ALA A 149 -10.41 1.90 7.89
CA ALA A 149 -9.04 1.97 8.37
C ALA A 149 -8.09 2.67 7.37
N THR A 150 -8.33 2.50 6.07
CA THR A 150 -7.57 3.20 5.01
C THR A 150 -7.93 4.69 4.95
N LYS A 151 -9.22 5.04 5.09
CA LYS A 151 -9.69 6.43 5.19
C LYS A 151 -9.09 7.13 6.39
N ASP A 152 -9.10 6.47 7.56
CA ASP A 152 -8.49 6.97 8.80
C ASP A 152 -6.98 7.20 8.64
N ALA A 153 -6.27 6.29 7.98
CA ALA A 153 -4.85 6.48 7.69
C ALA A 153 -4.60 7.74 6.84
N GLY A 154 -5.48 8.02 5.86
CA GLY A 154 -5.44 9.25 5.07
C GLY A 154 -5.65 10.50 5.93
N LEU A 155 -6.64 10.49 6.81
CA LEU A 155 -6.92 11.59 7.74
C LEU A 155 -5.74 11.83 8.70
N ILE A 156 -5.16 10.78 9.28
CA ILE A 156 -3.98 10.87 10.16
C ILE A 156 -2.77 11.43 9.38
N ALA A 157 -2.68 11.15 8.07
CA ALA A 157 -1.65 11.72 7.21
C ALA A 157 -1.89 13.21 6.87
N GLY A 158 -3.01 13.78 7.28
CA GLY A 158 -3.41 15.15 6.95
C GLY A 158 -3.91 15.30 5.51
N LEU A 159 -4.61 14.27 5.00
CA LEU A 159 -5.26 14.26 3.70
C LEU A 159 -6.77 14.16 3.88
N GLU A 160 -7.52 15.05 3.22
CA GLU A 160 -8.93 14.86 2.99
C GLU A 160 -9.12 13.77 1.93
N VAL A 161 -9.58 12.59 2.34
CA VAL A 161 -9.82 11.47 1.44
C VAL A 161 -11.17 11.67 0.76
N LEU A 162 -11.14 12.17 -0.47
CA LEU A 162 -12.35 12.46 -1.26
C LEU A 162 -13.05 11.20 -1.75
N ARG A 163 -12.27 10.17 -2.05
CA ARG A 163 -12.76 8.88 -2.50
C ARG A 163 -11.80 7.77 -2.11
N ILE A 164 -12.37 6.65 -1.64
CA ILE A 164 -11.73 5.35 -1.66
C ILE A 164 -12.18 4.63 -2.94
N ILE A 165 -11.24 4.16 -3.76
CA ILE A 165 -11.52 3.49 -5.03
C ILE A 165 -10.87 2.10 -5.04
N ASN A 166 -11.52 1.12 -5.66
CA ASN A 166 -10.96 -0.22 -5.81
C ASN A 166 -9.77 -0.23 -6.79
N GLU A 167 -8.69 -0.95 -6.45
CA GLU A 167 -7.46 -1.05 -7.25
C GLU A 167 -7.74 -1.49 -8.69
N PRO A 168 -8.48 -2.60 -8.96
CA PRO A 168 -8.79 -3.01 -10.32
C PRO A 168 -9.67 -1.99 -11.07
N THR A 169 -10.51 -1.28 -10.35
CA THR A 169 -11.35 -0.24 -10.93
C THR A 169 -10.54 1.00 -11.32
N ALA A 170 -9.59 1.40 -10.47
CA ALA A 170 -8.63 2.45 -10.80
C ALA A 170 -7.80 2.05 -12.04
N ALA A 171 -7.30 0.82 -12.08
CA ALA A 171 -6.56 0.32 -13.25
C ALA A 171 -7.40 0.37 -14.53
N ALA A 172 -8.70 0.04 -14.46
CA ALA A 172 -9.61 0.12 -15.59
C ALA A 172 -9.77 1.57 -16.10
N LEU A 173 -9.85 2.57 -15.21
CA LEU A 173 -9.91 3.98 -15.60
C LEU A 173 -8.66 4.42 -16.37
N ALA A 174 -7.47 4.05 -15.87
CA ALA A 174 -6.22 4.35 -16.58
C ALA A 174 -6.16 3.67 -17.95
N TYR A 175 -6.62 2.42 -18.03
CA TYR A 175 -6.69 1.65 -19.26
C TYR A 175 -7.65 2.30 -20.28
N GLY A 176 -8.88 2.63 -19.86
CA GLY A 176 -9.89 3.23 -20.72
C GLY A 176 -9.52 4.60 -21.25
N LEU A 177 -8.85 5.43 -20.43
CA LEU A 177 -8.33 6.72 -20.85
C LEU A 177 -7.32 6.60 -22.01
N GLN A 178 -6.50 5.54 -22.01
CA GLN A 178 -5.50 5.34 -23.06
C GLN A 178 -6.08 4.78 -24.36
N LYS A 179 -7.10 3.92 -24.28
CA LYS A 179 -7.57 3.16 -25.45
C LYS A 179 -8.93 3.59 -26.01
N ASN A 180 -9.71 4.37 -25.27
CA ASN A 180 -11.08 4.74 -25.64
C ASN A 180 -11.93 3.50 -26.05
N THR A 181 -11.76 2.38 -25.31
CA THR A 181 -12.32 1.07 -25.65
C THR A 181 -13.76 0.91 -25.17
N GLN A 182 -14.54 0.18 -25.95
CA GLN A 182 -15.84 -0.38 -25.54
C GLN A 182 -15.69 -1.89 -25.43
N GLY A 183 -16.37 -2.52 -24.47
CA GLY A 183 -16.34 -3.96 -24.30
C GLY A 183 -16.34 -4.41 -22.84
N THR A 184 -16.21 -5.71 -22.65
CA THR A 184 -16.12 -6.33 -21.32
C THR A 184 -14.67 -6.69 -21.02
N ILE A 185 -14.14 -6.17 -19.94
CA ILE A 185 -12.75 -6.43 -19.52
C ILE A 185 -12.70 -7.19 -18.20
N ALA A 186 -11.70 -8.04 -18.05
CA ALA A 186 -11.32 -8.63 -16.78
C ALA A 186 -10.04 -7.94 -16.29
N VAL A 187 -10.06 -7.37 -15.09
CA VAL A 187 -8.87 -6.83 -14.43
C VAL A 187 -8.42 -7.84 -13.39
N TYR A 188 -7.27 -8.45 -13.65
CA TYR A 188 -6.62 -9.46 -12.80
C TYR A 188 -5.49 -8.78 -12.04
N ASP A 189 -5.74 -8.49 -10.76
CA ASP A 189 -4.77 -7.82 -9.89
C ASP A 189 -4.14 -8.82 -8.92
N PHE A 190 -2.85 -9.11 -9.14
CA PHE A 190 -2.06 -10.00 -8.29
C PHE A 190 -0.89 -9.21 -7.70
N GLY A 191 -1.16 -8.60 -6.56
CA GLY A 191 -0.24 -7.75 -5.82
C GLY A 191 0.74 -8.50 -4.92
N GLY A 192 1.33 -7.79 -3.96
CA GLY A 192 2.24 -8.39 -2.97
C GLY A 192 1.50 -9.16 -1.87
N GLY A 193 0.29 -8.76 -1.50
CA GLY A 193 -0.42 -9.33 -0.36
C GLY A 193 -1.87 -9.73 -0.63
N THR A 194 -2.45 -9.30 -1.74
CA THR A 194 -3.85 -9.55 -2.11
C THR A 194 -3.95 -9.96 -3.57
N PHE A 195 -4.99 -10.73 -3.86
CA PHE A 195 -5.45 -11.04 -5.19
C PHE A 195 -6.87 -10.54 -5.40
N ASP A 196 -7.13 -9.82 -6.46
CA ASP A 196 -8.45 -9.34 -6.85
C ASP A 196 -8.71 -9.60 -8.33
N ILE A 197 -9.96 -9.93 -8.66
CA ILE A 197 -10.47 -10.01 -10.03
C ILE A 197 -11.74 -9.17 -10.11
N SER A 198 -11.81 -8.27 -11.09
CA SER A 198 -13.03 -7.51 -11.38
C SER A 198 -13.39 -7.65 -12.85
N ILE A 199 -14.67 -7.88 -13.10
CA ILE A 199 -15.25 -7.92 -14.44
C ILE A 199 -15.98 -6.59 -14.63
N LEU A 200 -15.59 -5.83 -15.66
CA LEU A 200 -16.16 -4.51 -15.95
C LEU A 200 -16.69 -4.46 -17.38
N LYS A 201 -17.75 -3.70 -17.54
CA LYS A 201 -18.29 -3.30 -18.85
C LYS A 201 -17.96 -1.83 -19.10
N LEU A 202 -17.30 -1.58 -20.22
CA LEU A 202 -16.94 -0.24 -20.68
C LEU A 202 -17.84 0.14 -21.84
N LYS A 203 -18.60 1.21 -21.69
CA LYS A 203 -19.49 1.70 -22.75
C LYS A 203 -19.69 3.20 -22.62
N ASP A 204 -19.41 3.96 -23.68
CA ASP A 204 -19.70 5.39 -23.81
C ASP A 204 -19.16 6.23 -22.60
N GLY A 205 -17.93 5.93 -22.14
CA GLY A 205 -17.32 6.58 -20.98
C GLY A 205 -17.81 6.05 -19.63
N ILE A 206 -18.74 5.10 -19.59
CA ILE A 206 -19.22 4.48 -18.35
C ILE A 206 -18.40 3.22 -18.08
N PHE A 207 -17.83 3.16 -16.89
CA PHE A 207 -17.10 2.01 -16.33
C PHE A 207 -17.99 1.36 -15.29
N GLU A 208 -18.70 0.30 -15.67
CA GLU A 208 -19.60 -0.44 -14.80
C GLU A 208 -18.94 -1.73 -14.33
N VAL A 209 -18.70 -1.87 -13.03
CA VAL A 209 -18.25 -3.13 -12.43
C VAL A 209 -19.47 -4.07 -12.39
N LEU A 210 -19.35 -5.24 -13.03
CA LEU A 210 -20.40 -6.26 -13.04
C LEU A 210 -20.24 -7.21 -11.86
N ALA A 211 -19.02 -7.60 -11.54
CA ALA A 211 -18.70 -8.46 -10.41
C ALA A 211 -17.24 -8.28 -9.99
N THR A 212 -17.00 -8.51 -8.69
CA THR A 212 -15.65 -8.59 -8.12
C THR A 212 -15.54 -9.78 -7.19
N ASN A 213 -14.35 -10.37 -7.10
CA ASN A 213 -14.02 -11.44 -6.16
C ASN A 213 -12.52 -11.37 -5.85
N GLY A 214 -12.04 -12.06 -4.79
CA GLY A 214 -10.64 -12.01 -4.44
C GLY A 214 -10.26 -12.82 -3.20
N ASP A 215 -8.98 -12.73 -2.83
CA ASP A 215 -8.41 -13.32 -1.62
C ASP A 215 -7.45 -12.30 -0.97
N THR A 216 -7.79 -11.82 0.21
CA THR A 216 -7.00 -10.81 0.95
C THR A 216 -5.77 -11.40 1.66
N HIS A 217 -5.47 -12.70 1.44
CA HIS A 217 -4.33 -13.42 2.01
C HIS A 217 -3.57 -14.21 0.92
N LEU A 218 -3.57 -13.71 -0.31
CA LEU A 218 -2.92 -14.33 -1.45
C LEU A 218 -2.16 -13.28 -2.26
N GLY A 219 -0.83 -13.39 -2.32
CA GLY A 219 -0.01 -12.41 -3.01
C GLY A 219 1.44 -12.86 -3.22
N GLY A 220 2.25 -11.94 -3.70
CA GLY A 220 3.69 -12.16 -3.94
C GLY A 220 4.47 -12.56 -2.69
N ASP A 221 4.06 -12.08 -1.50
CA ASP A 221 4.68 -12.45 -0.23
C ASP A 221 4.51 -13.96 0.05
N ASP A 222 3.42 -14.59 -0.43
CA ASP A 222 3.20 -16.03 -0.27
C ASP A 222 4.11 -16.84 -1.19
N LEU A 223 4.39 -16.31 -2.38
CA LEU A 223 5.38 -16.88 -3.30
C LEU A 223 6.81 -16.74 -2.76
N ASP A 224 7.14 -15.60 -2.16
CA ASP A 224 8.43 -15.40 -1.49
C ASP A 224 8.63 -16.38 -0.35
N ARG A 225 7.57 -16.67 0.42
CA ARG A 225 7.60 -17.65 1.50
C ARG A 225 8.01 -19.04 1.05
N LEU A 226 7.53 -19.51 -0.12
CA LEU A 226 7.95 -20.80 -0.67
C LEU A 226 9.46 -20.87 -0.89
N LEU A 227 10.07 -19.79 -1.37
CA LEU A 227 11.52 -19.72 -1.56
C LEU A 227 12.26 -19.62 -0.22
N VAL A 228 11.73 -18.86 0.74
CA VAL A 228 12.28 -18.79 2.10
C VAL A 228 12.30 -20.16 2.73
N ASP A 229 11.19 -20.89 2.71
CA ASP A 229 11.08 -22.23 3.29
C ASP A 229 12.08 -23.20 2.63
N LEU A 230 12.20 -23.13 1.31
CA LEU A 230 13.19 -23.91 0.57
C LEU A 230 14.63 -23.61 0.99
N PHE A 231 15.00 -22.32 1.04
CA PHE A 231 16.36 -21.92 1.40
C PHE A 231 16.68 -22.22 2.88
N VAL A 232 15.74 -22.00 3.80
CA VAL A 232 15.87 -22.33 5.21
C VAL A 232 16.09 -23.84 5.41
N ALA A 233 15.33 -24.68 4.70
CA ALA A 233 15.51 -26.14 4.74
C ALA A 233 16.90 -26.55 4.24
N GLU A 234 17.33 -26.05 3.09
CA GLU A 234 18.62 -26.38 2.52
C GLU A 234 19.81 -25.85 3.35
N ILE A 235 19.71 -24.64 3.92
CA ILE A 235 20.72 -24.08 4.82
C ILE A 235 20.86 -24.95 6.07
N ARG A 236 19.73 -25.37 6.65
CA ARG A 236 19.75 -26.29 7.80
C ARG A 236 20.41 -27.62 7.45
N ASP A 237 20.04 -28.21 6.32
CA ASP A 237 20.53 -29.54 5.93
C ASP A 237 22.02 -29.54 5.55
N ARG A 238 22.51 -28.46 4.90
CA ARG A 238 23.91 -28.36 4.43
C ARG A 238 24.87 -27.78 5.47
N HIS A 239 24.38 -26.86 6.31
CA HIS A 239 25.22 -26.08 7.23
C HIS A 239 24.87 -26.26 8.71
N GLY A 240 23.78 -26.99 9.03
CA GLY A 240 23.33 -27.21 10.41
C GLY A 240 22.82 -25.95 11.12
N ILE A 241 22.41 -24.92 10.36
CA ILE A 241 21.97 -23.63 10.89
C ILE A 241 20.44 -23.59 10.97
N ASP A 242 19.90 -23.34 12.16
CA ASP A 242 18.48 -23.01 12.32
C ASP A 242 18.29 -21.49 12.22
N ASN A 243 17.84 -21.04 11.07
CA ASN A 243 17.66 -19.62 10.75
C ASN A 243 16.69 -18.89 11.69
N ARG A 244 15.79 -19.61 12.39
CA ARG A 244 14.82 -19.02 13.33
C ARG A 244 15.48 -18.34 14.53
N HIS A 245 16.74 -18.67 14.82
CA HIS A 245 17.52 -18.04 15.88
C HIS A 245 18.21 -16.72 15.46
N TYR A 246 18.11 -16.35 14.17
CA TYR A 246 18.80 -15.19 13.59
C TYR A 246 17.80 -14.33 12.76
N PRO A 247 17.05 -13.41 13.40
CA PRO A 247 16.03 -12.61 12.73
C PRO A 247 16.56 -11.77 11.56
N ASP A 248 17.75 -11.20 11.67
CA ASP A 248 18.45 -10.45 10.62
C ASP A 248 18.79 -11.35 9.42
N HIS A 249 19.28 -12.56 9.68
CA HIS A 249 19.57 -13.54 8.65
C HIS A 249 18.27 -14.03 7.97
N MET A 250 17.19 -14.25 8.72
CA MET A 250 15.88 -14.58 8.13
C MET A 250 15.41 -13.49 7.15
N GLN A 251 15.64 -12.22 7.47
CA GLN A 251 15.31 -11.13 6.55
C GLN A 251 16.23 -11.11 5.31
N ALA A 252 17.50 -11.46 5.47
CA ALA A 252 18.40 -11.61 4.31
C ALA A 252 17.94 -12.74 3.38
N VAL A 253 17.54 -13.89 3.94
CA VAL A 253 16.95 -15.01 3.19
C VAL A 253 15.70 -14.58 2.44
N ARG A 254 14.77 -13.85 3.12
CA ARG A 254 13.54 -13.35 2.53
C ARG A 254 13.80 -12.38 1.37
N LEU A 255 14.68 -11.41 1.58
CA LEU A 255 15.01 -10.42 0.54
C LEU A 255 15.68 -11.07 -0.67
N GLU A 256 16.53 -12.09 -0.47
CA GLU A 256 17.13 -12.78 -1.59
C GLU A 256 16.11 -13.67 -2.31
N GLY A 257 15.14 -14.26 -1.59
CA GLY A 257 13.99 -14.96 -2.17
C GLY A 257 13.17 -14.04 -3.08
N GLU A 258 12.78 -12.85 -2.58
CA GLU A 258 12.08 -11.82 -3.38
C GLU A 258 12.87 -11.43 -4.64
N ARG A 259 14.19 -11.18 -4.48
CA ARG A 259 15.07 -10.83 -5.62
C ARG A 259 15.16 -11.95 -6.63
N ALA A 260 15.26 -13.19 -6.17
CA ALA A 260 15.29 -14.36 -7.04
C ALA A 260 13.99 -14.51 -7.83
N LYS A 261 12.83 -14.38 -7.19
CA LYS A 261 11.52 -14.37 -7.85
C LYS A 261 11.45 -13.30 -8.94
N ILE A 262 11.91 -12.08 -8.65
CA ILE A 262 11.93 -10.98 -9.62
C ILE A 262 12.84 -11.32 -10.81
N ARG A 263 14.09 -11.74 -10.56
CA ARG A 263 15.02 -12.10 -11.64
C ARG A 263 14.49 -13.23 -12.53
N LEU A 264 13.89 -14.24 -11.93
CA LEU A 264 13.32 -15.39 -12.66
C LEU A 264 12.06 -15.06 -13.47
N SER A 265 11.48 -13.87 -13.31
CA SER A 265 10.45 -13.39 -14.24
C SER A 265 11.01 -13.08 -15.63
N ASP A 266 12.27 -12.66 -15.71
CA ASP A 266 12.96 -12.31 -16.97
C ASP A 266 14.00 -13.35 -17.38
N GLU A 267 14.69 -13.98 -16.41
CA GLU A 267 15.78 -14.93 -16.61
C GLU A 267 15.29 -16.38 -16.43
N LEU A 268 15.96 -17.35 -17.08
CA LEU A 268 15.63 -18.77 -16.92
C LEU A 268 16.28 -19.40 -15.67
N LYS A 269 17.35 -18.78 -15.17
CA LYS A 269 18.06 -19.22 -13.98
C LYS A 269 18.76 -18.05 -13.29
N THR A 270 18.96 -18.18 -12.00
CA THR A 270 19.67 -17.18 -11.18
C THR A 270 20.50 -17.85 -10.09
N GLU A 271 21.61 -17.24 -9.73
CA GLU A 271 22.41 -17.67 -8.59
C GLU A 271 21.92 -16.97 -7.30
N ILE A 272 21.71 -17.75 -6.27
CA ILE A 272 21.35 -17.31 -4.92
C ILE A 272 22.63 -17.31 -4.08
N THR A 273 22.88 -16.20 -3.39
CA THR A 273 24.01 -16.09 -2.45
C THR A 273 23.52 -15.43 -1.17
N ILE A 274 23.67 -16.13 -0.05
CA ILE A 274 23.25 -15.68 1.27
C ILE A 274 24.43 -15.85 2.22
N GLU A 275 24.87 -14.76 2.87
CA GLU A 275 25.89 -14.82 3.93
C GLU A 275 25.30 -15.55 5.13
N LEU A 276 26.04 -16.51 5.68
CA LEU A 276 25.59 -17.28 6.84
C LEU A 276 25.97 -16.58 8.15
N PRO A 277 25.17 -16.73 9.23
CA PRO A 277 25.50 -16.14 10.51
C PRO A 277 26.78 -16.74 11.10
N GLU A 278 27.38 -16.05 12.09
CA GLU A 278 28.57 -16.50 12.83
C GLU A 278 29.80 -16.80 11.92
N ASP A 279 29.94 -16.06 10.82
CA ASP A 279 31.04 -16.22 9.85
C ASP A 279 31.18 -17.65 9.28
N LYS A 280 30.09 -18.42 9.26
CA LYS A 280 30.04 -19.79 8.73
C LYS A 280 30.12 -19.86 7.19
N GLY A 281 30.46 -18.75 6.52
CA GLY A 281 30.64 -18.68 5.08
C GLY A 281 29.36 -18.29 4.36
N ARG A 282 29.14 -18.86 3.16
CA ARG A 282 28.05 -18.51 2.28
C ARG A 282 27.24 -19.73 1.88
N PHE A 283 25.94 -19.60 1.85
CA PHE A 283 25.05 -20.50 1.12
C PHE A 283 24.96 -20.04 -0.32
N THR A 284 25.24 -20.93 -1.26
CA THR A 284 25.09 -20.67 -2.71
C THR A 284 24.25 -21.75 -3.36
N ARG A 285 23.41 -21.34 -4.30
CA ARG A 285 22.52 -22.22 -5.05
C ARG A 285 22.15 -21.62 -6.42
N GLU A 286 22.18 -22.41 -7.48
CA GLU A 286 21.49 -22.06 -8.72
C GLU A 286 20.00 -22.43 -8.59
N LEU A 287 19.10 -21.48 -8.89
CA LEU A 287 17.65 -21.66 -8.92
C LEU A 287 17.16 -21.40 -10.34
N THR A 288 16.36 -22.31 -10.89
CA THR A 288 15.77 -22.17 -12.22
C THR A 288 14.33 -21.67 -12.14
N ARG A 289 13.83 -21.07 -13.24
CA ARG A 289 12.42 -20.67 -13.38
C ARG A 289 11.49 -21.87 -13.21
N ASP A 290 11.79 -23.01 -13.83
CA ASP A 290 10.97 -24.21 -13.73
C ASP A 290 10.83 -24.71 -12.28
N GLN A 291 11.90 -24.59 -11.48
CA GLN A 291 11.85 -24.94 -10.06
C GLN A 291 10.94 -23.97 -9.28
N LEU A 292 11.06 -22.66 -9.54
CA LEU A 292 10.17 -21.67 -8.93
C LEU A 292 8.72 -21.90 -9.33
N GLU A 293 8.44 -22.11 -10.61
CA GLU A 293 7.09 -22.34 -11.13
C GLU A 293 6.49 -23.63 -10.58
N SER A 294 7.27 -24.69 -10.44
CA SER A 294 6.83 -25.94 -9.81
C SER A 294 6.45 -25.78 -8.34
N LEU A 295 7.13 -24.89 -7.59
CA LEU A 295 6.79 -24.55 -6.22
C LEU A 295 5.54 -23.63 -6.16
N ALA A 296 5.44 -22.69 -7.08
CA ALA A 296 4.45 -21.61 -7.06
C ALA A 296 3.08 -22.02 -7.61
N ILE A 297 3.01 -23.07 -8.44
CA ILE A 297 1.80 -23.42 -9.21
C ILE A 297 0.55 -23.55 -8.32
N SER A 298 0.65 -24.25 -7.19
CA SER A 298 -0.48 -24.46 -6.28
C SER A 298 -1.01 -23.16 -5.65
N VAL A 299 -0.11 -22.20 -5.43
CA VAL A 299 -0.47 -20.88 -4.89
C VAL A 299 -1.13 -20.03 -5.99
N ILE A 300 -0.58 -20.05 -7.20
CA ILE A 300 -1.12 -19.26 -8.33
C ILE A 300 -2.47 -19.84 -8.79
N GLU A 301 -2.66 -21.14 -8.81
CA GLU A 301 -3.94 -21.79 -9.16
C GLU A 301 -5.09 -21.38 -8.21
N ARG A 302 -4.80 -20.99 -6.96
CA ARG A 302 -5.82 -20.46 -6.05
C ARG A 302 -6.51 -19.21 -6.62
N THR A 303 -5.83 -18.41 -7.46
CA THR A 303 -6.41 -17.23 -8.10
C THR A 303 -7.50 -17.57 -9.11
N LEU A 304 -7.48 -18.77 -9.69
CA LEU A 304 -8.42 -19.18 -10.74
C LEU A 304 -9.85 -19.42 -10.19
N THR A 305 -9.98 -19.78 -8.91
CA THR A 305 -11.29 -19.97 -8.29
C THR A 305 -12.06 -18.67 -8.17
N PRO A 306 -11.52 -17.57 -7.58
CA PRO A 306 -12.14 -16.26 -7.62
C PRO A 306 -12.47 -15.76 -9.04
N CYS A 307 -11.60 -16.04 -10.03
CA CYS A 307 -11.88 -15.68 -11.43
C CYS A 307 -13.15 -16.35 -11.96
N ARG A 308 -13.30 -17.66 -11.73
CA ARG A 308 -14.50 -18.39 -12.15
C ARG A 308 -15.75 -17.92 -11.41
N MET A 309 -15.62 -17.55 -10.13
CA MET A 309 -16.72 -17.02 -9.34
C MET A 309 -17.16 -15.65 -9.83
N ALA A 310 -16.23 -14.74 -10.13
CA ALA A 310 -16.53 -13.42 -10.68
C ALA A 310 -17.23 -13.52 -12.05
N LEU A 311 -16.76 -14.39 -12.93
CA LEU A 311 -17.41 -14.67 -14.22
C LEU A 311 -18.84 -15.19 -14.03
N LYS A 312 -19.03 -16.14 -13.12
CA LYS A 312 -20.36 -16.69 -12.79
C LYS A 312 -21.30 -15.59 -12.26
N ASP A 313 -20.82 -14.75 -11.34
CA ASP A 313 -21.61 -13.66 -10.74
C ASP A 313 -21.97 -12.60 -11.78
N ALA A 314 -21.07 -12.33 -12.74
CA ALA A 314 -21.34 -11.46 -13.89
C ALA A 314 -22.27 -12.10 -14.95
N GLY A 315 -22.58 -13.39 -14.84
CA GLY A 315 -23.37 -14.13 -15.85
C GLY A 315 -22.64 -14.34 -17.18
N LEU A 316 -21.30 -14.37 -17.16
CA LEU A 316 -20.42 -14.42 -18.33
C LEU A 316 -19.57 -15.69 -18.35
N ASN A 317 -19.14 -16.08 -19.55
CA ASN A 317 -18.13 -17.10 -19.76
C ASN A 317 -16.77 -16.45 -20.07
N PRO A 318 -15.65 -17.16 -19.93
CA PRO A 318 -14.33 -16.61 -20.24
C PRO A 318 -14.21 -16.01 -21.65
N LYS A 319 -14.90 -16.60 -22.64
CA LYS A 319 -14.91 -16.13 -24.04
C LYS A 319 -15.64 -14.81 -24.25
N ASP A 320 -16.53 -14.43 -23.33
CA ASP A 320 -17.32 -13.20 -23.39
C ASP A 320 -16.50 -11.98 -22.88
N ILE A 321 -15.31 -12.21 -22.35
CA ILE A 321 -14.35 -11.17 -21.99
C ILE A 321 -13.59 -10.73 -23.22
N ASP A 322 -13.61 -9.44 -23.53
CA ASP A 322 -12.91 -8.90 -24.70
C ASP A 322 -11.41 -8.75 -24.45
N GLU A 323 -11.03 -8.26 -23.27
CA GLU A 323 -9.64 -8.08 -22.88
C GLU A 323 -9.39 -8.45 -21.41
N VAL A 324 -8.15 -8.90 -21.11
CA VAL A 324 -7.70 -9.18 -19.75
C VAL A 324 -6.54 -8.25 -19.42
N VAL A 325 -6.70 -7.40 -18.40
CA VAL A 325 -5.68 -6.43 -17.96
C VAL A 325 -4.99 -6.99 -16.72
N LEU A 326 -3.67 -7.09 -16.78
CA LEU A 326 -2.85 -7.54 -15.65
C LEU A 326 -2.37 -6.35 -14.82
N VAL A 327 -2.54 -6.46 -13.51
CA VAL A 327 -2.18 -5.48 -12.49
C VAL A 327 -1.40 -6.16 -11.37
N GLY A 328 -0.52 -5.42 -10.71
CA GLY A 328 0.30 -5.92 -9.61
C GLY A 328 1.58 -6.62 -10.07
N GLY A 329 2.66 -6.45 -9.32
CA GLY A 329 4.00 -6.91 -9.66
C GLY A 329 4.12 -8.44 -9.84
N SER A 330 3.28 -9.23 -9.14
CA SER A 330 3.28 -10.70 -9.25
C SER A 330 2.80 -11.20 -10.62
N THR A 331 2.07 -10.39 -11.40
CA THR A 331 1.65 -10.73 -12.78
C THR A 331 2.80 -10.71 -13.80
N ARG A 332 3.99 -10.25 -13.38
CA ARG A 332 5.20 -10.33 -14.22
C ARG A 332 5.70 -11.77 -14.39
N MET A 333 5.34 -12.68 -13.47
CA MET A 333 5.72 -14.09 -13.56
C MET A 333 5.12 -14.74 -14.80
N PRO A 334 5.92 -15.45 -15.64
CA PRO A 334 5.43 -16.10 -16.87
C PRO A 334 4.30 -17.11 -16.60
N LEU A 335 4.40 -17.90 -15.53
CA LEU A 335 3.38 -18.87 -15.15
C LEU A 335 2.01 -18.22 -14.88
N VAL A 336 1.97 -17.04 -14.27
CA VAL A 336 0.71 -16.30 -14.06
C VAL A 336 0.08 -15.97 -15.41
N ARG A 337 0.85 -15.44 -16.35
CA ARG A 337 0.36 -15.07 -17.69
C ARG A 337 -0.16 -16.28 -18.44
N GLN A 338 0.54 -17.41 -18.37
CA GLN A 338 0.13 -18.68 -19.00
C GLN A 338 -1.20 -19.20 -18.43
N LEU A 339 -1.36 -19.20 -17.11
CA LEU A 339 -2.60 -19.65 -16.46
C LEU A 339 -3.79 -18.73 -16.76
N VAL A 340 -3.55 -17.42 -16.80
CA VAL A 340 -4.58 -16.43 -17.18
C VAL A 340 -4.97 -16.62 -18.65
N GLU A 341 -4.01 -16.77 -19.57
CA GLU A 341 -4.28 -17.05 -20.98
C GLU A 341 -5.04 -18.35 -21.16
N ALA A 342 -4.66 -19.39 -20.43
CA ALA A 342 -5.38 -20.68 -20.47
C ALA A 342 -6.83 -20.57 -19.97
N LEU A 343 -7.09 -19.74 -18.94
CA LEU A 343 -8.44 -19.53 -18.41
C LEU A 343 -9.34 -18.74 -19.37
N PHE A 344 -8.83 -17.63 -19.92
CA PHE A 344 -9.63 -16.71 -20.74
C PHE A 344 -9.55 -16.99 -22.24
N GLY A 345 -8.66 -17.91 -22.68
CA GLY A 345 -8.49 -18.31 -24.08
C GLY A 345 -7.88 -17.20 -24.97
N LYS A 346 -7.24 -16.21 -24.36
CA LYS A 346 -6.60 -15.09 -25.04
C LYS A 346 -5.42 -14.54 -24.23
N PRO A 347 -4.38 -14.00 -24.90
CA PRO A 347 -3.23 -13.42 -24.21
C PRO A 347 -3.67 -12.18 -23.41
N PRO A 348 -3.19 -12.04 -22.16
CA PRO A 348 -3.50 -10.86 -21.35
C PRO A 348 -2.75 -9.63 -21.86
N HIS A 349 -3.34 -8.45 -21.63
CA HIS A 349 -2.77 -7.16 -21.99
C HIS A 349 -1.64 -6.77 -21.02
N CYS A 350 -0.42 -6.59 -21.54
CA CYS A 350 0.79 -6.34 -20.76
C CYS A 350 1.48 -4.99 -21.10
N HIS A 351 0.83 -4.08 -21.85
CA HIS A 351 1.48 -2.83 -22.27
C HIS A 351 1.47 -1.73 -21.18
N LEU A 352 0.57 -1.82 -20.20
CA LEU A 352 0.59 -0.94 -19.04
C LEU A 352 1.61 -1.44 -18.03
N ASN A 353 2.29 -0.52 -17.37
CA ASN A 353 3.13 -0.89 -16.24
C ASN A 353 2.24 -1.37 -15.08
N PRO A 354 2.27 -2.67 -14.72
CA PRO A 354 1.37 -3.21 -13.69
C PRO A 354 1.62 -2.64 -12.30
N ASP A 355 2.77 -2.00 -12.06
CA ASP A 355 3.11 -1.37 -10.79
C ASP A 355 2.59 0.07 -10.68
N GLU A 356 2.24 0.72 -11.80
CA GLU A 356 1.88 2.16 -11.85
C GLU A 356 0.42 2.40 -12.20
N VAL A 357 -0.21 1.46 -12.90
CA VAL A 357 -1.54 1.63 -13.50
C VAL A 357 -2.62 1.99 -12.48
N VAL A 358 -2.53 1.46 -11.26
CA VAL A 358 -3.47 1.74 -10.15
C VAL A 358 -3.37 3.20 -9.71
N ALA A 359 -2.16 3.69 -9.45
CA ALA A 359 -1.93 5.08 -9.05
C ALA A 359 -2.35 6.06 -10.16
N LEU A 360 -2.07 5.72 -11.42
CA LEU A 360 -2.50 6.51 -12.59
C LEU A 360 -4.03 6.61 -12.65
N GLY A 361 -4.73 5.49 -12.45
CA GLY A 361 -6.20 5.47 -12.42
C GLY A 361 -6.79 6.24 -11.23
N ALA A 362 -6.15 6.17 -10.08
CA ALA A 362 -6.54 6.99 -8.93
C ALA A 362 -6.41 8.50 -9.23
N ALA A 363 -5.38 8.91 -10.00
CA ALA A 363 -5.25 10.29 -10.45
C ALA A 363 -6.34 10.70 -11.47
N VAL A 364 -6.76 9.79 -12.37
CA VAL A 364 -7.89 10.01 -13.26
C VAL A 364 -9.18 10.23 -12.44
N GLN A 365 -9.44 9.39 -11.43
CA GLN A 365 -10.58 9.56 -10.53
C GLN A 365 -10.51 10.89 -9.76
N ALA A 366 -9.33 11.30 -9.34
CA ALA A 366 -9.12 12.60 -8.70
C ALA A 366 -9.50 13.76 -9.62
N ASP A 367 -9.18 13.65 -10.90
CA ASP A 367 -9.54 14.65 -11.93
C ASP A 367 -11.04 14.69 -12.22
N ILE A 368 -11.69 13.54 -12.32
CA ILE A 368 -13.15 13.42 -12.43
C ILE A 368 -13.83 14.16 -11.27
N LEU A 369 -13.38 13.95 -10.04
CA LEU A 369 -13.92 14.60 -8.85
C LEU A 369 -13.66 16.12 -8.82
N SER A 370 -12.62 16.59 -9.48
CA SER A 370 -12.32 18.02 -9.61
C SER A 370 -13.06 18.71 -10.76
N GLY A 371 -13.77 17.93 -11.61
CA GLY A 371 -14.47 18.41 -12.80
C GLY A 371 -13.56 18.64 -14.02
N GLY A 372 -12.33 18.10 -14.01
CA GLY A 372 -11.41 18.16 -15.15
C GLY A 372 -11.83 17.20 -16.27
N THR A 373 -11.99 15.92 -15.95
CA THR A 373 -12.53 14.90 -16.84
C THR A 373 -14.04 14.76 -16.60
N THR A 374 -14.86 15.02 -17.60
CA THR A 374 -16.34 15.07 -17.46
C THR A 374 -17.07 13.97 -18.22
N ASP A 375 -16.36 13.26 -19.08
CA ASP A 375 -16.88 12.24 -19.99
C ASP A 375 -16.71 10.80 -19.49
N MET A 376 -16.28 10.65 -18.24
CA MET A 376 -16.09 9.35 -17.59
C MET A 376 -16.92 9.24 -16.32
N LEU A 377 -17.62 8.12 -16.15
CA LEU A 377 -18.40 7.77 -14.97
C LEU A 377 -18.02 6.38 -14.48
N LEU A 378 -17.73 6.28 -13.20
CA LEU A 378 -17.44 5.02 -12.54
C LEU A 378 -18.61 4.56 -11.69
N LEU A 379 -19.05 3.32 -11.91
CA LEU A 379 -20.04 2.60 -11.11
C LEU A 379 -19.35 1.37 -10.51
N ASP A 380 -19.03 1.46 -9.23
CA ASP A 380 -18.39 0.37 -8.47
C ASP A 380 -19.42 -0.51 -7.75
N VAL A 381 -19.01 -1.60 -7.14
CA VAL A 381 -19.90 -2.55 -6.44
C VAL A 381 -19.41 -2.89 -5.04
N THR A 382 -20.33 -3.30 -4.15
CA THR A 382 -19.95 -3.87 -2.87
C THR A 382 -19.43 -5.30 -3.04
N PRO A 383 -18.27 -5.65 -2.43
CA PRO A 383 -17.68 -6.98 -2.62
C PRO A 383 -18.38 -8.08 -1.82
N LEU A 384 -19.07 -7.72 -0.76
CA LEU A 384 -19.74 -8.65 0.16
C LEU A 384 -21.16 -8.18 0.46
N SER A 385 -22.03 -9.16 0.73
CA SER A 385 -23.40 -8.90 1.17
C SER A 385 -23.43 -8.30 2.57
N LEU A 386 -24.37 -7.38 2.78
CA LEU A 386 -24.61 -6.70 4.04
C LEU A 386 -26.02 -7.02 4.52
N GLY A 387 -26.14 -7.30 5.79
CA GLY A 387 -27.42 -7.74 6.35
C GLY A 387 -27.50 -7.53 7.85
N ILE A 388 -28.56 -8.06 8.41
CA ILE A 388 -28.94 -7.95 9.80
C ILE A 388 -29.17 -9.34 10.39
N GLU A 389 -28.85 -9.50 11.68
CA GLU A 389 -29.25 -10.70 12.45
C GLU A 389 -30.76 -10.73 12.63
N THR A 390 -31.35 -11.83 12.29
CA THR A 390 -32.77 -12.16 12.54
C THR A 390 -32.88 -13.29 13.54
N MET A 391 -34.12 -13.60 13.94
CA MET A 391 -34.39 -14.62 14.92
C MET A 391 -33.78 -15.97 14.53
N GLY A 392 -33.20 -16.67 15.52
CA GLY A 392 -32.52 -17.94 15.28
C GLY A 392 -31.04 -17.84 14.91
N GLY A 393 -30.46 -16.65 14.95
CA GLY A 393 -29.04 -16.45 14.59
C GLY A 393 -28.78 -16.60 13.10
N VAL A 394 -29.74 -16.19 12.27
CA VAL A 394 -29.70 -16.20 10.82
C VAL A 394 -29.46 -14.78 10.32
N MET A 395 -28.69 -14.62 9.24
CA MET A 395 -28.47 -13.35 8.54
C MET A 395 -29.53 -13.13 7.45
N SER A 396 -30.26 -12.02 7.53
CA SER A 396 -31.06 -11.52 6.41
C SER A 396 -30.23 -10.49 5.63
N SER A 397 -29.96 -10.79 4.35
CA SER A 397 -29.15 -9.92 3.50
C SER A 397 -30.04 -8.83 2.89
N LEU A 398 -29.73 -7.54 3.16
CA LEU A 398 -30.41 -6.37 2.61
C LEU A 398 -29.76 -5.85 1.34
N ILE A 399 -28.43 -5.77 1.32
CA ILE A 399 -27.65 -5.40 0.14
C ILE A 399 -26.76 -6.58 -0.23
N ARG A 400 -26.99 -7.14 -1.40
CA ARG A 400 -26.24 -8.31 -1.87
C ARG A 400 -24.89 -7.87 -2.44
N ARG A 401 -23.91 -8.79 -2.39
CA ARG A 401 -22.63 -8.58 -3.08
C ARG A 401 -22.86 -8.26 -4.56
N ASN A 402 -21.95 -7.52 -5.13
CA ASN A 402 -21.98 -7.02 -6.51
C ASN A 402 -23.17 -6.06 -6.78
N THR A 403 -23.80 -5.51 -5.73
CA THR A 403 -24.74 -4.39 -5.89
C THR A 403 -23.93 -3.12 -6.18
N THR A 404 -24.32 -2.42 -7.24
CA THR A 404 -23.72 -1.12 -7.64
C THR A 404 -23.85 -0.09 -6.52
N ILE A 405 -22.78 0.62 -6.20
CA ILE A 405 -22.73 1.65 -5.17
C ILE A 405 -22.60 3.06 -5.80
N PRO A 406 -23.20 4.11 -5.16
CA PRO A 406 -23.94 4.10 -3.90
C PRO A 406 -25.27 3.34 -3.99
N ALA A 407 -25.67 2.67 -2.90
CA ALA A 407 -26.88 1.87 -2.83
C ALA A 407 -27.63 2.08 -1.52
N SER A 408 -28.94 1.95 -1.55
CA SER A 408 -29.78 1.98 -0.37
C SER A 408 -30.80 0.82 -0.41
N ALA A 409 -30.95 0.14 0.70
CA ALA A 409 -31.97 -0.89 0.89
C ALA A 409 -32.69 -0.69 2.22
N LYS A 410 -33.99 -1.02 2.24
CA LYS A 410 -34.85 -0.89 3.39
C LYS A 410 -35.61 -2.17 3.61
N GLU A 411 -35.75 -2.57 4.87
CA GLU A 411 -36.56 -3.72 5.26
C GLU A 411 -37.32 -3.45 6.56
N MET A 412 -38.53 -4.03 6.68
CA MET A 412 -39.40 -3.85 7.84
C MET A 412 -39.29 -5.01 8.79
N PHE A 413 -38.95 -4.72 10.02
CA PHE A 413 -38.85 -5.67 11.12
C PHE A 413 -39.91 -5.38 12.20
N THR A 414 -40.11 -6.34 13.11
CA THR A 414 -41.02 -6.22 14.23
C THR A 414 -40.44 -6.89 15.50
N THR A 415 -41.09 -6.68 16.64
CA THR A 415 -40.77 -7.39 17.88
C THR A 415 -41.43 -8.77 17.89
N TYR A 416 -40.82 -9.73 18.59
CA TYR A 416 -41.33 -11.10 18.69
C TYR A 416 -41.80 -11.47 20.09
N VAL A 417 -41.58 -10.60 21.11
CA VAL A 417 -42.05 -10.79 22.49
C VAL A 417 -43.00 -9.67 22.87
N ASP A 418 -44.11 -10.01 23.55
CA ASP A 418 -45.02 -9.00 24.09
C ASP A 418 -44.33 -8.11 25.12
N GLY A 419 -44.59 -6.80 25.02
CA GLY A 419 -44.01 -5.83 25.93
C GLY A 419 -42.52 -5.55 25.73
N GLN A 420 -41.91 -5.98 24.64
CA GLN A 420 -40.51 -5.73 24.32
C GLN A 420 -40.27 -4.20 24.21
N THR A 421 -39.24 -3.69 24.92
CA THR A 421 -38.91 -2.26 25.02
C THR A 421 -37.70 -1.81 24.20
N GLY A 422 -37.11 -2.73 23.46
CA GLY A 422 -35.98 -2.43 22.58
C GLY A 422 -35.70 -3.53 21.59
N VAL A 423 -35.13 -3.15 20.45
CA VAL A 423 -34.69 -4.06 19.39
C VAL A 423 -33.21 -3.88 19.20
N ASP A 424 -32.46 -4.97 19.30
CA ASP A 424 -31.04 -4.99 19.05
C ASP A 424 -30.81 -5.19 17.55
N ILE A 425 -30.19 -4.23 16.93
CA ILE A 425 -29.81 -4.24 15.52
C ILE A 425 -28.36 -4.69 15.44
N HIS A 426 -28.14 -5.89 14.92
CA HIS A 426 -26.82 -6.45 14.71
C HIS A 426 -26.53 -6.51 13.22
N ILE A 427 -25.55 -5.72 12.79
CA ILE A 427 -25.15 -5.54 11.40
C ILE A 427 -24.06 -6.54 11.07
N LEU A 428 -24.22 -7.22 9.95
CA LEU A 428 -23.35 -8.31 9.50
C LEU A 428 -22.88 -8.08 8.08
N GLN A 429 -21.70 -8.62 7.78
CA GLN A 429 -21.13 -8.69 6.43
C GLN A 429 -20.67 -10.11 6.13
N GLY A 430 -21.02 -10.64 4.96
CA GLY A 430 -20.61 -11.95 4.50
C GLY A 430 -21.67 -12.64 3.66
N GLU A 431 -21.35 -13.88 3.24
CA GLU A 431 -22.18 -14.68 2.31
C GLU A 431 -22.78 -15.93 2.98
N ARG A 432 -22.65 -16.03 4.30
CA ARG A 432 -23.10 -17.21 5.06
C ARG A 432 -24.48 -16.96 5.67
N GLU A 433 -25.25 -18.03 5.80
CA GLU A 433 -26.60 -17.98 6.36
C GLU A 433 -26.60 -17.72 7.88
N LEU A 434 -25.61 -18.24 8.60
CA LEU A 434 -25.57 -18.16 10.05
C LEU A 434 -24.72 -16.95 10.51
N VAL A 435 -25.23 -16.25 11.52
CA VAL A 435 -24.56 -15.07 12.13
C VAL A 435 -23.13 -15.38 12.55
N LYS A 436 -22.88 -16.56 13.15
CA LYS A 436 -21.55 -16.98 13.62
C LYS A 436 -20.51 -17.12 12.52
N ASP A 437 -20.95 -17.34 11.28
CA ASP A 437 -20.10 -17.55 10.10
C ASP A 437 -19.95 -16.28 9.25
N ASN A 438 -20.55 -15.17 9.71
CA ASN A 438 -20.46 -13.84 9.10
C ASN A 438 -19.75 -12.86 10.05
N ARG A 439 -19.18 -11.82 9.49
CA ARG A 439 -18.49 -10.79 10.25
C ARG A 439 -19.49 -9.85 10.92
N SER A 440 -19.37 -9.66 12.22
CA SER A 440 -20.10 -8.62 12.96
C SER A 440 -19.45 -7.27 12.67
N LEU A 441 -20.21 -6.35 12.12
CA LEU A 441 -19.75 -4.98 11.84
C LEU A 441 -20.08 -4.03 12.99
N ALA A 442 -21.32 -4.08 13.49
CA ALA A 442 -21.77 -3.23 14.58
C ALA A 442 -23.00 -3.77 15.27
N ARG A 443 -23.25 -3.30 16.50
CA ARG A 443 -24.51 -3.53 17.21
C ARG A 443 -24.99 -2.24 17.85
N PHE A 444 -26.28 -1.96 17.72
CA PHE A 444 -26.93 -0.86 18.44
C PHE A 444 -28.35 -1.23 18.80
N ARG A 445 -28.96 -0.49 19.74
CA ARG A 445 -30.28 -0.78 20.27
C ARG A 445 -31.24 0.38 20.00
N LEU A 446 -32.33 0.09 19.29
CA LEU A 446 -33.45 1.00 19.15
C LEU A 446 -34.45 0.78 20.31
N LYS A 447 -34.79 1.83 21.05
CA LYS A 447 -35.85 1.79 22.06
C LYS A 447 -37.21 1.85 21.38
N VAL A 448 -38.10 0.97 21.76
CA VAL A 448 -39.50 0.91 21.25
C VAL A 448 -40.47 0.89 22.41
N PRO A 449 -41.68 1.43 22.25
CA PRO A 449 -42.75 1.31 23.26
C PRO A 449 -43.14 -0.15 23.48
N PRO A 450 -43.50 -0.55 24.71
CA PRO A 450 -44.00 -1.89 25.00
C PRO A 450 -45.36 -2.10 24.33
N LEU A 451 -45.41 -2.97 23.33
CA LEU A 451 -46.58 -3.34 22.55
C LEU A 451 -46.62 -4.86 22.39
N PRO A 452 -47.79 -5.46 22.00
CA PRO A 452 -47.83 -6.86 21.63
C PRO A 452 -46.84 -7.19 20.51
N ALA A 453 -46.31 -8.39 20.52
CA ALA A 453 -45.42 -8.92 19.49
C ALA A 453 -46.05 -8.76 18.08
N GLY A 454 -45.25 -8.41 17.10
CA GLY A 454 -45.68 -8.20 15.72
C GLY A 454 -46.34 -6.83 15.42
N VAL A 455 -46.63 -6.01 16.46
CA VAL A 455 -47.27 -4.68 16.28
C VAL A 455 -46.28 -3.55 15.95
N PRO A 456 -45.11 -3.45 16.63
CA PRO A 456 -44.11 -2.45 16.24
C PRO A 456 -43.63 -2.61 14.80
N ARG A 457 -43.49 -1.50 14.09
CA ARG A 457 -42.96 -1.48 12.72
C ARG A 457 -41.63 -0.72 12.73
N ILE A 458 -40.53 -1.45 12.53
CA ILE A 458 -39.17 -0.93 12.59
C ILE A 458 -38.58 -0.99 11.20
N GLU A 459 -38.46 0.17 10.53
CA GLU A 459 -37.77 0.28 9.26
C GLU A 459 -36.28 0.32 9.54
N VAL A 460 -35.53 -0.63 8.97
CA VAL A 460 -34.07 -0.59 8.95
C VAL A 460 -33.61 -0.23 7.55
N THR A 461 -32.87 0.86 7.47
CA THR A 461 -32.30 1.39 6.23
C THR A 461 -30.81 1.20 6.22
N PHE A 462 -30.29 0.51 5.22
CA PHE A 462 -28.88 0.44 4.88
C PHE A 462 -28.58 1.42 3.78
N LEU A 463 -27.54 2.24 3.92
CA LEU A 463 -27.04 3.18 2.93
C LEU A 463 -25.54 2.98 2.78
N ILE A 464 -25.10 2.50 1.62
CA ILE A 464 -23.68 2.47 1.24
C ILE A 464 -23.38 3.71 0.40
N ASP A 465 -22.36 4.46 0.79
CA ASP A 465 -21.86 5.58 0.01
C ASP A 465 -20.98 5.12 -1.17
N ALA A 466 -20.52 6.08 -1.97
CA ALA A 466 -19.66 5.80 -3.12
C ALA A 466 -18.24 5.34 -2.72
N ASN A 467 -17.86 5.39 -1.45
CA ASN A 467 -16.60 4.86 -0.93
C ASN A 467 -16.74 3.42 -0.41
N GLY A 468 -17.97 2.88 -0.44
CA GLY A 468 -18.29 1.58 0.14
C GLY A 468 -18.48 1.61 1.66
N ILE A 469 -18.72 2.79 2.26
CA ILE A 469 -18.91 2.94 3.71
C ILE A 469 -20.40 2.83 4.01
N LEU A 470 -20.74 1.99 4.99
CA LEU A 470 -22.10 1.66 5.37
C LEU A 470 -22.61 2.54 6.51
N ASN A 471 -23.78 3.12 6.30
CA ASN A 471 -24.61 3.74 7.32
C ASN A 471 -25.89 2.93 7.52
N VAL A 472 -26.23 2.65 8.77
CA VAL A 472 -27.46 1.94 9.12
C VAL A 472 -28.32 2.76 10.07
N THR A 473 -29.58 2.94 9.68
CA THR A 473 -30.57 3.65 10.47
C THR A 473 -31.74 2.72 10.76
N ALA A 474 -32.12 2.62 12.03
CA ALA A 474 -33.36 1.95 12.44
C ALA A 474 -34.36 2.98 12.93
N THR A 475 -35.60 2.93 12.45
CA THR A 475 -36.66 3.89 12.76
C THR A 475 -37.93 3.14 13.19
N ASP A 476 -38.47 3.46 14.35
CA ASP A 476 -39.83 3.06 14.71
C ASP A 476 -40.82 3.97 13.94
N MET A 477 -41.53 3.38 12.99
CA MET A 477 -42.46 4.11 12.10
C MET A 477 -43.67 4.70 12.81
N ARG A 478 -43.94 4.28 14.04
CA ARG A 478 -45.07 4.79 14.83
C ARG A 478 -44.68 6.00 15.69
N THR A 479 -43.51 5.95 16.30
CA THR A 479 -43.03 7.02 17.21
C THR A 479 -42.09 8.00 16.52
N SER A 480 -41.63 7.67 15.31
CA SER A 480 -40.59 8.38 14.58
C SER A 480 -39.25 8.44 15.35
N GLN A 481 -39.09 7.63 16.39
CA GLN A 481 -37.80 7.48 17.05
C GLN A 481 -36.86 6.75 16.10
N SER A 482 -35.69 7.32 15.90
CA SER A 482 -34.65 6.73 15.04
C SER A 482 -33.33 6.66 15.79
N GLN A 483 -32.55 5.64 15.47
CA GLN A 483 -31.17 5.48 15.87
C GLN A 483 -30.36 5.17 14.61
N SER A 484 -29.32 5.95 14.37
CA SER A 484 -28.42 5.74 13.25
C SER A 484 -27.02 5.44 13.74
N ILE A 485 -26.32 4.61 12.99
CA ILE A 485 -24.90 4.33 13.21
C ILE A 485 -24.19 4.35 11.85
N GLU A 486 -23.13 5.15 11.76
CA GLU A 486 -22.12 4.90 10.75
C GLU A 486 -21.34 3.68 11.23
N VAL A 487 -21.29 2.64 10.39
CA VAL A 487 -20.66 1.39 10.79
C VAL A 487 -19.17 1.63 10.90
N LYS A 488 -18.71 1.72 12.16
CA LYS A 488 -17.31 1.76 12.50
C LYS A 488 -16.93 0.37 12.99
N PRO A 489 -15.91 -0.22 12.36
CA PRO A 489 -15.54 -1.59 12.67
C PRO A 489 -15.16 -1.75 14.14
N SER A 490 -15.56 -2.87 14.74
CA SER A 490 -15.21 -3.24 16.12
C SER A 490 -13.70 -3.37 16.34
N TYR A 491 -12.93 -3.42 15.29
CA TYR A 491 -11.47 -3.56 15.23
C TYR A 491 -10.82 -2.37 14.51
N GLY A 492 -11.23 -1.16 14.83
CA GLY A 492 -10.67 0.08 14.28
C GLY A 492 -10.22 1.02 15.39
N LEU A 493 -9.75 2.19 15.00
CA LEU A 493 -9.56 3.31 15.89
C LEU A 493 -10.96 3.85 16.30
N SER A 494 -11.14 4.19 17.57
CA SER A 494 -12.30 4.96 17.98
C SER A 494 -12.21 6.38 17.40
N ASP A 495 -13.34 7.07 17.27
CA ASP A 495 -13.36 8.47 16.83
C ASP A 495 -12.45 9.35 17.68
N MET A 496 -12.46 9.16 19.01
CA MET A 496 -11.58 9.88 19.93
C MET A 496 -10.10 9.58 19.67
N GLU A 497 -9.75 8.36 19.28
CA GLU A 497 -8.36 8.02 18.93
C GLU A 497 -7.96 8.63 17.59
N VAL A 498 -8.84 8.60 16.57
CA VAL A 498 -8.60 9.26 15.28
C VAL A 498 -8.49 10.77 15.47
N GLU A 499 -9.41 11.37 16.22
CA GLU A 499 -9.40 12.81 16.54
C GLU A 499 -8.12 13.21 17.29
N LYS A 500 -7.73 12.45 18.28
CA LYS A 500 -6.46 12.64 19.01
C LYS A 500 -5.24 12.48 18.11
N MET A 501 -5.24 11.50 17.18
CA MET A 501 -4.16 11.29 16.22
C MET A 501 -4.06 12.44 15.22
N ILE A 502 -5.20 12.98 14.80
CA ILE A 502 -5.26 14.18 13.96
C ILE A 502 -4.73 15.37 14.75
N GLU A 503 -5.18 15.57 16.00
CA GLU A 503 -4.72 16.64 16.87
C GLU A 503 -3.20 16.54 17.12
N ASP A 504 -2.71 15.36 17.49
CA ASP A 504 -1.28 15.11 17.68
C ASP A 504 -0.49 15.34 16.36
N SER A 505 -1.06 15.01 15.20
CA SER A 505 -0.47 15.28 13.88
C SER A 505 -0.30 16.78 13.62
N PHE A 506 -1.28 17.61 14.01
CA PHE A 506 -1.17 19.06 13.92
C PHE A 506 -0.25 19.64 15.01
N LYS A 507 -0.40 19.16 16.24
CA LYS A 507 0.37 19.62 17.41
C LYS A 507 1.87 19.39 17.23
N PHE A 508 2.27 18.26 16.68
CA PHE A 508 3.67 17.89 16.46
C PHE A 508 4.15 18.10 15.02
N ALA A 509 3.31 18.64 14.12
CA ALA A 509 3.66 18.81 12.71
C ALA A 509 4.95 19.63 12.51
N ALA A 510 5.12 20.71 13.26
CA ALA A 510 6.32 21.54 13.18
C ALA A 510 7.57 20.81 13.71
N GLU A 511 7.41 20.00 14.76
CA GLU A 511 8.47 19.21 15.38
C GLU A 511 8.88 18.05 14.47
N ASP A 512 7.90 17.34 13.90
CA ASP A 512 8.12 16.26 12.91
C ASP A 512 8.78 16.78 11.63
N ILE A 513 8.33 17.92 11.09
CA ILE A 513 8.95 18.59 9.94
C ILE A 513 10.38 19.04 10.30
N GLY A 514 10.60 19.56 11.50
CA GLY A 514 11.92 19.97 11.98
C GLY A 514 12.86 18.78 12.11
N ALA A 515 12.41 17.69 12.73
CA ALA A 515 13.17 16.46 12.89
C ALA A 515 13.55 15.84 11.52
N ARG A 516 12.61 15.82 10.58
CA ARG A 516 12.85 15.33 9.21
C ARG A 516 13.88 16.18 8.47
N LYS A 517 13.71 17.52 8.47
CA LYS A 517 14.68 18.44 7.83
C LYS A 517 16.08 18.26 8.41
N LEU A 518 16.17 17.99 9.72
CA LEU A 518 17.44 17.71 10.38
C LEU A 518 18.06 16.39 9.88
N ILE A 519 17.25 15.33 9.74
CA ILE A 519 17.70 14.02 9.24
C ILE A 519 18.20 14.17 7.79
N GLU A 520 17.41 14.83 6.92
CA GLU A 520 17.79 15.07 5.54
C GLU A 520 19.09 15.89 5.45
N ALA A 521 19.19 16.99 6.21
CA ALA A 521 20.41 17.79 6.23
C ALA A 521 21.63 17.02 6.71
N ARG A 522 21.49 16.11 7.67
CA ARG A 522 22.58 15.24 8.14
C ARG A 522 23.03 14.24 7.08
N LEU A 523 22.09 13.60 6.37
CA LEU A 523 22.38 12.66 5.28
C LEU A 523 23.08 13.36 4.11
N ASP A 524 22.56 14.53 3.70
CA ASP A 524 23.16 15.34 2.66
C ASP A 524 24.58 15.80 3.07
N ALA A 525 24.76 16.21 4.32
CA ALA A 525 26.05 16.60 4.88
C ALA A 525 27.05 15.43 4.88
N GLU A 526 26.62 14.24 5.25
CA GLU A 526 27.46 13.04 5.27
C GLU A 526 27.94 12.66 3.87
N SER A 527 27.04 12.74 2.88
CA SER A 527 27.38 12.52 1.47
C SER A 527 28.37 13.58 0.96
N LEU A 528 28.15 14.85 1.28
CA LEU A 528 29.02 15.95 0.88
C LEU A 528 30.41 15.85 1.53
N LEU A 529 30.46 15.53 2.85
CA LEU A 529 31.71 15.31 3.58
C LEU A 529 32.52 14.19 2.92
N LYS A 530 31.91 13.04 2.66
CA LYS A 530 32.57 11.88 2.06
C LYS A 530 33.09 12.17 0.65
N THR A 531 32.30 12.85 -0.15
CA THR A 531 32.65 13.19 -1.55
C THR A 531 33.77 14.21 -1.59
N THR A 532 33.66 15.27 -0.77
CA THR A 532 34.68 16.34 -0.74
C THR A 532 36.01 15.86 -0.14
N ASP A 533 35.98 15.03 0.92
CA ASP A 533 37.18 14.46 1.50
C ASP A 533 37.93 13.57 0.50
N LYS A 534 37.18 12.75 -0.25
CA LYS A 534 37.74 11.94 -1.35
C LYS A 534 38.32 12.82 -2.44
N SER A 535 37.61 13.86 -2.90
CA SER A 535 38.11 14.79 -3.92
C SER A 535 39.38 15.52 -3.46
N LEU A 536 39.43 15.91 -2.19
CA LEU A 536 40.59 16.57 -1.61
C LEU A 536 41.79 15.62 -1.50
N ALA A 537 41.57 14.35 -1.17
CA ALA A 537 42.61 13.34 -1.14
C ALA A 537 43.19 13.03 -2.53
N GLU A 538 42.32 12.95 -3.56
CA GLU A 538 42.73 12.62 -4.93
C GLU A 538 43.33 13.82 -5.69
N ALA A 539 42.77 14.99 -5.53
CA ALA A 539 43.09 16.18 -6.34
C ALA A 539 43.55 17.41 -5.53
N GLY A 540 43.67 17.30 -4.23
CA GLY A 540 44.08 18.43 -3.37
C GLY A 540 45.46 18.98 -3.68
N HIS A 541 46.33 18.22 -4.38
CA HIS A 541 47.63 18.68 -4.89
C HIS A 541 47.52 19.59 -6.11
N LEU A 542 46.36 19.71 -6.74
CA LEU A 542 46.08 20.53 -7.91
C LEU A 542 45.63 21.97 -7.56
N VAL A 543 45.36 22.24 -6.28
CA VAL A 543 44.94 23.55 -5.78
C VAL A 543 45.97 24.13 -4.82
N ALA A 544 45.88 25.45 -4.56
CA ALA A 544 46.76 26.11 -3.61
C ALA A 544 46.60 25.54 -2.18
N ARG A 545 47.70 25.53 -1.40
CA ARG A 545 47.68 24.98 -0.04
C ARG A 545 46.67 25.68 0.84
N GLU A 546 46.57 27.01 0.72
CA GLU A 546 45.58 27.83 1.46
C GLU A 546 44.15 27.44 1.13
N GLU A 547 43.86 27.06 -0.11
CA GLU A 547 42.55 26.58 -0.55
C GLU A 547 42.27 25.18 0.00
N ALA A 548 43.23 24.27 -0.09
CA ALA A 548 43.11 22.93 0.49
C ALA A 548 42.88 23.00 2.02
N ASP A 549 43.56 23.93 2.71
CA ASP A 549 43.36 24.12 4.15
C ASP A 549 42.00 24.76 4.47
N ALA A 550 41.50 25.68 3.65
CA ALA A 550 40.15 26.22 3.77
C ALA A 550 39.08 25.15 3.61
N ILE A 551 39.25 24.21 2.64
CA ILE A 551 38.36 23.09 2.45
C ILE A 551 38.38 22.16 3.67
N ARG A 552 39.56 21.86 4.27
CA ARG A 552 39.67 21.05 5.49
C ARG A 552 38.97 21.69 6.69
N ILE A 553 39.09 23.02 6.83
CA ILE A 553 38.40 23.78 7.87
C ILE A 553 36.88 23.66 7.67
N ALA A 554 36.38 23.84 6.44
CA ALA A 554 34.97 23.72 6.13
C ALA A 554 34.44 22.28 6.36
N LEU A 555 35.23 21.25 5.99
CA LEU A 555 34.92 19.83 6.30
C LEU A 555 34.80 19.62 7.81
N SER A 556 35.71 20.12 8.63
CA SER A 556 35.69 20.01 10.08
C SER A 556 34.47 20.73 10.68
N GLN A 557 34.16 21.92 10.17
CA GLN A 557 33.03 22.72 10.62
C GLN A 557 31.70 22.05 10.28
N LEU A 558 31.57 21.49 9.06
CA LEU A 558 30.38 20.73 8.67
C LEU A 558 30.25 19.43 9.47
N SER A 559 31.35 18.72 9.71
CA SER A 559 31.35 17.51 10.54
C SER A 559 30.86 17.79 11.96
N THR A 560 31.30 18.92 12.57
CA THR A 560 30.82 19.32 13.89
C THR A 560 29.35 19.75 13.84
N ALA A 561 28.95 20.52 12.84
CA ALA A 561 27.57 20.99 12.69
C ALA A 561 26.58 19.82 12.45
N LYS A 562 27.00 18.78 11.73
CA LYS A 562 26.18 17.58 11.43
C LYS A 562 25.67 16.90 12.71
N ASP A 563 26.44 16.90 13.76
CA ASP A 563 26.08 16.30 15.05
C ASP A 563 25.17 17.22 15.91
N GLY A 564 24.97 18.46 15.47
CA GLY A 564 24.06 19.43 16.10
C GLY A 564 22.58 19.15 15.81
N THR A 565 21.71 19.96 16.41
CA THR A 565 20.24 19.85 16.28
C THR A 565 19.61 20.89 15.35
N ASP A 566 20.40 21.81 14.79
CA ASP A 566 19.93 22.87 13.90
C ASP A 566 20.21 22.54 12.43
N PHE A 567 19.18 22.13 11.70
CA PHE A 567 19.27 21.82 10.28
C PHE A 567 19.69 23.02 9.41
N SER A 568 19.34 24.25 9.84
CA SER A 568 19.70 25.47 9.10
C SER A 568 21.20 25.74 9.21
N ALA A 569 21.78 25.51 10.39
CA ALA A 569 23.22 25.59 10.60
C ALA A 569 23.97 24.54 9.77
N ILE A 570 23.47 23.29 9.69
CA ILE A 570 24.04 22.23 8.85
C ILE A 570 24.03 22.67 7.37
N ARG A 571 22.89 23.14 6.87
CA ARG A 571 22.77 23.60 5.48
C ARG A 571 23.67 24.80 5.15
N ALA A 572 23.81 25.73 6.10
CA ALA A 572 24.73 26.86 5.93
C ALA A 572 26.19 26.37 5.77
N ARG A 573 26.61 25.41 6.63
CA ARG A 573 27.96 24.82 6.54
C ARG A 573 28.16 23.96 5.28
N MET A 574 27.11 23.31 4.80
CA MET A 574 27.16 22.63 3.50
C MET A 574 27.43 23.60 2.35
N ALA A 575 26.70 24.73 2.31
CA ALA A 575 26.91 25.75 1.29
C ALA A 575 28.31 26.35 1.36
N GLU A 576 28.86 26.58 2.56
CA GLU A 576 30.24 27.04 2.75
C GLU A 576 31.26 26.03 2.21
N LEU A 577 31.05 24.72 2.50
CA LEU A 577 31.93 23.67 1.97
C LEU A 577 31.85 23.54 0.46
N GLU A 578 30.64 23.59 -0.12
CA GLU A 578 30.43 23.58 -1.57
C GLU A 578 31.14 24.76 -2.24
N GLN A 579 31.02 25.94 -1.64
CA GLN A 579 31.71 27.15 -2.16
C GLN A 579 33.23 27.02 -2.05
N ALA A 580 33.75 26.51 -0.93
CA ALA A 580 35.18 26.29 -0.73
C ALA A 580 35.72 25.22 -1.70
N ALA A 581 34.97 24.15 -1.98
CA ALA A 581 35.40 23.07 -2.85
C ALA A 581 35.13 23.33 -4.35
N LYS A 582 34.49 24.45 -4.72
CA LYS A 582 34.04 24.73 -6.10
C LYS A 582 35.18 24.71 -7.10
N HIS A 583 36.31 25.34 -6.78
CA HIS A 583 37.49 25.40 -7.66
C HIS A 583 38.19 24.04 -7.73
N LEU A 584 38.33 23.32 -6.60
CA LEU A 584 38.86 21.96 -6.56
C LEU A 584 38.09 21.03 -7.51
N ASN A 585 36.76 21.08 -7.47
CA ASN A 585 35.91 20.28 -8.35
C ASN A 585 36.09 20.65 -9.83
N ALA A 586 36.24 21.93 -10.15
CA ALA A 586 36.49 22.39 -11.51
C ALA A 586 37.86 21.92 -12.04
N VAL A 587 38.90 22.04 -11.23
CA VAL A 587 40.27 21.60 -11.61
C VAL A 587 40.36 20.09 -11.74
N MET A 588 39.67 19.35 -10.87
CA MET A 588 39.59 17.89 -10.93
C MET A 588 38.87 17.40 -12.20
N LEU A 589 37.79 18.09 -12.61
CA LEU A 589 37.09 17.78 -13.86
C LEU A 589 38.02 18.07 -15.07
N ASP A 590 38.72 19.18 -15.06
CA ASP A 590 39.65 19.60 -16.12
C ASP A 590 40.85 18.63 -16.25
N ASP A 591 41.40 18.17 -15.13
CA ASP A 591 42.46 17.16 -15.08
C ASP A 591 42.00 15.79 -15.58
N SER A 592 40.80 15.39 -15.18
CA SER A 592 40.17 14.16 -15.66
C SER A 592 39.90 14.18 -17.17
N LEU A 593 39.44 15.32 -17.70
CA LEU A 593 39.26 15.53 -19.13
C LEU A 593 40.60 15.51 -19.88
N LYS A 594 41.63 16.18 -19.35
CA LYS A 594 42.99 16.17 -19.93
C LYS A 594 43.56 14.75 -19.98
N ARG A 595 43.44 13.97 -18.91
CA ARG A 595 43.88 12.55 -18.87
C ARG A 595 43.08 11.69 -19.84
N GLY A 596 41.76 11.87 -19.94
CA GLY A 596 40.89 11.12 -20.85
C GLY A 596 41.15 11.46 -22.34
N LEU A 597 41.67 12.64 -22.64
CA LEU A 597 41.99 13.09 -23.99
C LEU A 597 43.48 12.88 -24.36
N GLN A 598 44.34 12.60 -23.40
CA GLN A 598 45.76 12.29 -23.66
C GLN A 598 45.88 11.03 -24.53
N GLY A 599 46.32 11.20 -25.77
CA GLY A 599 46.53 10.13 -26.74
C GLY A 599 45.42 9.93 -27.77
N LYS A 600 44.33 10.72 -27.75
CA LYS A 600 43.28 10.70 -28.78
C LYS A 600 43.52 11.85 -29.81
N LYS A 601 43.44 11.53 -31.11
CA LYS A 601 43.45 12.56 -32.18
C LYS A 601 42.09 13.27 -32.19
N VAL A 602 42.06 14.54 -32.56
CA VAL A 602 40.85 15.39 -32.66
C VAL A 602 39.76 14.74 -33.55
N SER A 603 40.17 13.86 -34.49
CA SER A 603 39.26 13.09 -35.35
C SER A 603 38.52 11.96 -34.65
N ASP A 604 38.86 11.61 -33.40
CA ASP A 604 38.26 10.45 -32.66
C ASP A 604 37.25 10.93 -31.60
N VAL A 605 36.93 12.23 -31.57
CA VAL A 605 36.07 12.89 -30.58
C VAL A 605 34.87 13.60 -31.23
N SER A 606 34.63 13.40 -32.52
CA SER A 606 33.48 13.96 -33.26
C SER A 606 32.34 12.96 -33.41
#